data_a7d250ac805511704a547461a676dcc3
#
_entry.id   a7d250ac805511704a547461a676dcc3
#
_cell.length_a   1.000
_cell.length_b   1.000
_cell.length_c   1.000
_cell.angle_alpha   90.00
_cell.angle_beta   90.00
_cell.angle_gamma   90.00
#
_symmetry.space_group_name_H-M   'P 1'
#
loop_
_entity.id
_entity.type
_entity.pdbx_description
1 polymer ?
#
loop_
_entity_poly.entity_id
_entity_poly.type
_entity_poly.pdbx_seq_one_letter_code
_entity_poly.pdbx_strand_id
1 'polypeptide(L)'
;QHSQAGQVLVFIRTSPFRKDDQYSRSMVTPLRRPSADTTCIVKAALQGLNHIFKPGFNYAKAGVMLLDLQPDSNQQAELDLEDGDCEEDRTKLMLAMDTLNQRFGKGAVLTASAGLDGVRREWSMKQLRKTPAYTTHWDDIPVARA
;
A
#
# COMPACT_ATOMS: atom_id res chain seq x y z
N GLN A 1 -13.27 -2.70 -4.90
CA GLN A 1 -12.90 -4.02 -5.46
C GLN A 1 -13.57 -5.19 -4.72
N HIS A 2 -14.41 -4.96 -3.71
CA HIS A 2 -15.17 -5.99 -3.00
C HIS A 2 -14.33 -7.21 -2.57
N SER A 3 -13.14 -6.95 -2.03
CA SER A 3 -12.22 -7.97 -1.56
C SER A 3 -11.52 -7.56 -0.28
N GLN A 4 -11.21 -8.54 0.55
CA GLN A 4 -10.52 -8.41 1.83
C GLN A 4 -9.25 -9.23 1.80
N ALA A 5 -8.23 -8.81 2.54
CA ALA A 5 -6.96 -9.54 2.68
C ALA A 5 -6.94 -10.29 4.01
N GLY A 6 -6.50 -11.54 4.01
CA GLY A 6 -6.29 -12.33 5.23
C GLY A 6 -4.87 -12.19 5.79
N GLN A 7 -3.91 -11.82 4.96
CA GLN A 7 -2.50 -11.72 5.35
C GLN A 7 -1.79 -10.56 4.66
N VAL A 8 -0.76 -10.03 5.32
CA VAL A 8 0.08 -8.95 4.79
C VAL A 8 1.53 -9.41 4.77
N LEU A 9 2.13 -9.49 3.59
CA LEU A 9 3.55 -9.73 3.42
C LEU A 9 4.28 -8.40 3.31
N VAL A 10 5.32 -8.22 4.11
CA VAL A 10 6.23 -7.07 4.04
C VAL A 10 7.61 -7.57 3.68
N PHE A 11 8.29 -6.86 2.80
CA PHE A 11 9.67 -7.16 2.45
C PHE A 11 10.52 -5.90 2.36
N ILE A 12 11.78 -6.05 2.71
CA ILE A 12 12.82 -5.03 2.54
C ILE A 12 14.07 -5.67 1.97
N ARG A 13 14.78 -4.95 1.11
CA ARG A 13 16.05 -5.42 0.56
C ARG A 13 16.99 -4.28 0.17
N THR A 14 18.27 -4.54 0.24
CA THR A 14 19.33 -3.71 -0.32
C THR A 14 19.44 -3.88 -1.83
N SER A 15 20.20 -3.04 -2.50
CA SER A 15 20.44 -3.17 -3.94
C SER A 15 21.52 -4.25 -4.21
N PRO A 16 21.23 -5.28 -5.01
CA PRO A 16 22.22 -6.31 -5.33
C PRO A 16 23.39 -5.78 -6.18
N PHE A 17 23.25 -4.57 -6.76
CA PHE A 17 24.27 -3.95 -7.61
C PHE A 17 25.26 -3.08 -6.84
N ARG A 18 25.03 -2.85 -5.54
CA ARG A 18 25.94 -2.11 -4.68
C ARG A 18 26.92 -3.07 -4.00
N LYS A 19 28.12 -2.58 -3.70
CA LYS A 19 29.15 -3.34 -2.97
C LYS A 19 28.96 -3.31 -1.44
N ASP A 20 27.90 -2.63 -0.99
CA ASP A 20 27.54 -2.56 0.42
C ASP A 20 27.06 -3.92 0.94
N ASP A 21 27.02 -4.05 2.26
CA ASP A 21 26.49 -5.25 2.92
C ASP A 21 25.04 -5.53 2.46
N GLN A 22 24.82 -6.78 2.04
CA GLN A 22 23.56 -7.20 1.47
C GLN A 22 22.61 -7.71 2.56
N TYR A 23 21.37 -7.23 2.52
CA TYR A 23 20.31 -7.67 3.40
C TYR A 23 18.99 -7.80 2.64
N SER A 24 18.33 -8.93 2.78
CA SER A 24 17.00 -9.17 2.20
C SER A 24 16.20 -10.02 3.17
N ARG A 25 15.03 -9.51 3.56
CA ARG A 25 14.10 -10.22 4.46
C ARG A 25 12.67 -9.90 4.07
N SER A 26 11.82 -10.88 4.31
CA SER A 26 10.36 -10.74 4.20
C SER A 26 9.69 -11.42 5.38
N MET A 27 8.49 -10.95 5.72
CA MET A 27 7.66 -11.53 6.77
C MET A 27 6.20 -11.44 6.36
N VAL A 28 5.45 -12.50 6.64
CA VAL A 28 4.00 -12.55 6.52
C VAL A 28 3.39 -12.33 7.90
N THR A 29 2.52 -11.36 8.01
CA THR A 29 1.74 -11.08 9.22
C THR A 29 0.28 -11.42 8.93
N PRO A 30 -0.28 -12.44 9.60
CA PRO A 30 -1.70 -12.74 9.46
C PRO A 30 -2.54 -11.63 10.11
N LEU A 31 -3.66 -11.31 9.50
CA LEU A 31 -4.70 -10.48 10.12
C LEU A 31 -5.59 -11.38 10.98
N ARG A 32 -6.08 -10.87 12.11
CA ARG A 32 -7.00 -11.63 12.98
C ARG A 32 -8.27 -12.02 12.21
N ARG A 33 -8.76 -11.11 11.37
CA ARG A 33 -9.87 -11.32 10.43
C ARG A 33 -9.49 -10.76 9.07
N PRO A 34 -9.95 -11.35 7.96
CA PRO A 34 -9.82 -10.73 6.65
C PRO A 34 -10.39 -9.31 6.69
N SER A 35 -9.63 -8.34 6.18
CA SER A 35 -10.02 -6.93 6.28
C SER A 35 -9.68 -6.17 5.01
N ALA A 36 -10.53 -5.19 4.68
CA ALA A 36 -10.28 -4.15 3.68
C ALA A 36 -9.91 -2.80 4.34
N ASP A 37 -9.88 -2.73 5.68
CA ASP A 37 -9.53 -1.52 6.41
C ASP A 37 -8.03 -1.21 6.26
N THR A 38 -7.75 -0.08 5.63
CA THR A 38 -6.38 0.41 5.43
C THR A 38 -5.61 0.53 6.74
N THR A 39 -6.27 0.90 7.83
CA THR A 39 -5.63 1.08 9.14
C THR A 39 -5.13 -0.26 9.69
N CYS A 40 -5.95 -1.30 9.61
CA CYS A 40 -5.59 -2.66 10.04
C CYS A 40 -4.43 -3.20 9.20
N ILE A 41 -4.50 -3.03 7.88
CA ILE A 41 -3.46 -3.46 6.94
C ILE A 41 -2.13 -2.75 7.24
N VAL A 42 -2.16 -1.42 7.45
CA VAL A 42 -0.95 -0.64 7.77
C VAL A 42 -0.37 -1.06 9.12
N LYS A 43 -1.21 -1.29 10.14
CA LYS A 43 -0.77 -1.76 11.46
C LYS A 43 -0.04 -3.10 11.36
N ALA A 44 -0.61 -4.06 10.63
CA ALA A 44 0.02 -5.36 10.39
C ALA A 44 1.33 -5.23 9.58
N ALA A 45 1.36 -4.35 8.58
CA ALA A 45 2.56 -4.08 7.80
C ALA A 45 3.69 -3.49 8.67
N LEU A 46 3.37 -2.55 9.56
CA LEU A 46 4.34 -1.97 10.49
C LEU A 46 4.85 -2.99 11.50
N GLN A 47 4.00 -3.89 12.00
CA GLN A 47 4.43 -4.99 12.84
C GLN A 47 5.44 -5.89 12.11
N GLY A 48 5.12 -6.32 10.90
CA GLY A 48 6.04 -7.12 10.08
C GLY A 48 7.35 -6.39 9.78
N LEU A 49 7.27 -5.10 9.46
CA LEU A 49 8.47 -4.28 9.22
C LEU A 49 9.38 -4.20 10.45
N ASN A 50 8.82 -3.97 11.63
CA ASN A 50 9.59 -3.87 12.87
C ASN A 50 10.38 -5.16 13.19
N HIS A 51 9.85 -6.33 12.79
CA HIS A 51 10.55 -7.60 12.99
C HIS A 51 11.73 -7.81 12.04
N ILE A 52 11.62 -7.31 10.80
CA ILE A 52 12.66 -7.55 9.78
C ILE A 52 13.62 -6.38 9.61
N PHE A 53 13.28 -5.19 10.13
CA PHE A 53 14.12 -4.01 10.00
C PHE A 53 15.37 -4.12 10.86
N LYS A 54 16.52 -3.84 10.26
CA LYS A 54 17.81 -3.70 10.95
C LYS A 54 18.44 -2.37 10.57
N PRO A 55 18.86 -1.55 11.53
CA PRO A 55 19.58 -0.31 11.22
C PRO A 55 20.96 -0.63 10.60
N GLY A 56 21.53 0.32 9.88
CA GLY A 56 22.86 0.22 9.30
C GLY A 56 22.93 -0.32 7.87
N PHE A 57 21.80 -0.72 7.26
CA PHE A 57 21.77 -1.17 5.87
C PHE A 57 21.21 -0.09 4.95
N ASN A 58 21.77 0.03 3.76
CA ASN A 58 21.30 0.94 2.71
C ASN A 58 20.16 0.29 1.91
N TYR A 59 18.93 0.33 2.45
CA TYR A 59 17.76 -0.25 1.79
C TYR A 59 17.46 0.45 0.45
N ALA A 60 17.23 -0.35 -0.58
CA ALA A 60 16.89 0.13 -1.92
C ALA A 60 15.44 -0.15 -2.31
N LYS A 61 14.81 -1.17 -1.70
CA LYS A 61 13.44 -1.53 -2.00
C LYS A 61 12.73 -2.02 -0.75
N ALA A 62 11.55 -1.48 -0.53
CA ALA A 62 10.57 -1.98 0.42
C ALA A 62 9.24 -2.18 -0.30
N GLY A 63 8.43 -3.13 0.16
CA GLY A 63 7.12 -3.34 -0.41
C GLY A 63 6.20 -4.09 0.52
N VAL A 64 4.92 -3.94 0.23
CA VAL A 64 3.82 -4.65 0.91
C VAL A 64 3.04 -5.40 -0.16
N MET A 65 2.64 -6.62 0.14
CA MET A 65 1.78 -7.45 -0.70
C MET A 65 0.64 -7.99 0.17
N LEU A 66 -0.57 -7.85 -0.33
CA LEU A 66 -1.76 -8.43 0.29
C LEU A 66 -1.91 -9.87 -0.20
N LEU A 67 -2.09 -10.79 0.72
CA LEU A 67 -2.24 -12.21 0.46
C LEU A 67 -3.60 -12.69 0.98
N ASP A 68 -4.00 -13.88 0.54
CA ASP A 68 -5.27 -14.51 0.92
C ASP A 68 -6.44 -13.54 0.68
N LEU A 69 -6.54 -13.10 -0.58
CA LEU A 69 -7.62 -12.19 -0.99
C LEU A 69 -8.92 -12.98 -1.13
N GLN A 70 -9.93 -12.53 -0.39
CA GLN A 70 -11.26 -13.14 -0.36
C GLN A 70 -12.33 -12.11 -0.74
N PRO A 71 -13.45 -12.52 -1.34
CA PRO A 71 -14.60 -11.64 -1.52
C PRO A 71 -15.12 -11.15 -0.16
N ASP A 72 -15.54 -9.89 -0.09
CA ASP A 72 -16.12 -9.27 1.11
C ASP A 72 -17.47 -9.91 1.55
N SER A 73 -18.09 -10.69 0.65
CA SER A 73 -19.29 -11.47 0.94
C SER A 73 -19.05 -12.66 1.89
N ASN A 74 -17.81 -13.12 2.03
CA ASN A 74 -17.43 -14.25 2.87
C ASN A 74 -17.11 -13.77 4.30
N GLN A 75 -18.09 -13.28 5.04
CA GLN A 75 -17.93 -12.96 6.46
C GLN A 75 -18.22 -14.19 7.30
N GLN A 76 -17.18 -14.76 7.89
CA GLN A 76 -17.33 -15.76 8.94
C GLN A 76 -17.45 -15.04 10.29
N ALA A 77 -18.62 -15.17 10.92
CA ALA A 77 -18.82 -14.65 12.27
C ALA A 77 -18.02 -15.51 13.26
N GLU A 78 -17.11 -14.91 13.99
CA GLU A 78 -16.47 -15.54 15.14
C GLU A 78 -17.28 -15.23 16.41
N LEU A 79 -17.39 -16.22 17.27
CA LEU A 79 -17.91 -16.02 18.60
C LEU A 79 -16.80 -15.39 19.45
N ASP A 80 -16.79 -14.06 19.56
CA ASP A 80 -15.86 -13.35 20.45
C ASP A 80 -16.25 -13.63 21.91
N LEU A 81 -15.50 -14.54 22.52
CA LEU A 81 -15.62 -14.84 23.96
C LEU A 81 -14.69 -13.98 24.82
N GLU A 82 -13.86 -13.17 24.21
CA GLU A 82 -12.95 -12.25 24.90
C GLU A 82 -13.36 -10.80 24.63
N ASP A 83 -13.66 -10.05 25.70
CA ASP A 83 -13.93 -8.63 25.71
C ASP A 83 -12.66 -7.80 25.41
N GLY A 84 -12.07 -8.00 24.24
CA GLY A 84 -10.83 -7.32 23.88
C GLY A 84 -10.89 -6.76 22.45
N ASP A 85 -10.95 -5.43 22.35
CA ASP A 85 -10.82 -4.64 21.13
C ASP A 85 -11.73 -5.09 19.98
N CYS A 86 -13.02 -4.82 20.12
CA CYS A 86 -13.94 -4.77 18.99
C CYS A 86 -13.35 -3.76 17.98
N GLU A 87 -12.67 -4.26 16.96
CA GLU A 87 -12.23 -3.40 15.84
C GLU A 87 -13.49 -2.74 15.28
N GLU A 88 -13.60 -1.42 15.47
CA GLU A 88 -14.71 -0.64 14.95
C GLU A 88 -14.89 -0.95 13.46
N ASP A 89 -16.11 -1.27 13.05
CA ASP A 89 -16.43 -1.47 11.64
C ASP A 89 -16.28 -0.15 10.88
N ARG A 90 -15.15 0.03 10.22
CA ARG A 90 -14.82 1.21 9.42
C ARG A 90 -15.17 1.07 7.95
N THR A 91 -15.93 0.06 7.57
CA THR A 91 -16.32 -0.20 6.17
C THR A 91 -16.96 1.03 5.53
N LYS A 92 -17.86 1.71 6.25
CA LYS A 92 -18.51 2.93 5.75
C LYS A 92 -17.51 4.06 5.51
N LEU A 93 -16.51 4.22 6.39
CA LEU A 93 -15.45 5.21 6.24
C LEU A 93 -14.59 4.91 5.02
N MET A 94 -14.16 3.65 4.83
CA MET A 94 -13.37 3.25 3.68
C MET A 94 -14.13 3.47 2.36
N LEU A 95 -15.41 3.11 2.30
CA LEU A 95 -16.27 3.35 1.15
C LEU A 95 -16.43 4.86 0.84
N ALA A 96 -16.57 5.70 1.87
CA ALA A 96 -16.66 7.14 1.69
C ALA A 96 -15.35 7.71 1.12
N MET A 97 -14.19 7.28 1.64
CA MET A 97 -12.88 7.67 1.13
C MET A 97 -12.67 7.23 -0.32
N ASP A 98 -13.04 6.00 -0.66
CA ASP A 98 -12.94 5.47 -2.02
C ASP A 98 -13.83 6.25 -2.99
N THR A 99 -15.07 6.56 -2.59
CA THR A 99 -16.02 7.35 -3.39
C THR A 99 -15.48 8.76 -3.66
N LEU A 100 -14.91 9.41 -2.65
CA LEU A 100 -14.29 10.73 -2.81
C LEU A 100 -13.07 10.67 -3.72
N ASN A 101 -12.20 9.67 -3.57
CA ASN A 101 -11.04 9.49 -4.42
C ASN A 101 -11.38 9.12 -5.87
N GLN A 102 -12.49 8.42 -6.10
CA GLN A 102 -13.01 8.17 -7.44
C GLN A 102 -13.56 9.44 -8.09
N ARG A 103 -14.28 10.28 -7.31
CA ARG A 103 -14.92 11.49 -7.82
C ARG A 103 -13.94 12.65 -8.06
N PHE A 104 -13.00 12.85 -7.16
CA PHE A 104 -12.10 14.02 -7.15
C PHE A 104 -10.66 13.68 -7.58
N GLY A 105 -10.38 12.42 -7.89
CA GLY A 105 -9.08 11.96 -8.30
C GLY A 105 -8.33 11.23 -7.17
N LYS A 106 -7.39 10.40 -7.58
CA LYS A 106 -6.58 9.57 -6.68
C LYS A 106 -5.77 10.44 -5.71
N GLY A 107 -5.95 10.24 -4.41
CA GLY A 107 -5.23 10.97 -3.38
C GLY A 107 -5.92 12.27 -2.93
N ALA A 108 -7.17 12.54 -3.36
CA ALA A 108 -7.95 13.67 -2.87
C ALA A 108 -8.22 13.59 -1.36
N VAL A 109 -8.39 12.37 -0.86
CA VAL A 109 -8.51 12.09 0.58
C VAL A 109 -7.47 11.03 0.95
N LEU A 110 -6.63 11.34 1.92
CA LEU A 110 -5.57 10.46 2.44
C LEU A 110 -5.67 10.39 3.96
N THR A 111 -5.20 9.27 4.51
CA THR A 111 -4.99 9.18 5.95
C THR A 111 -3.78 10.03 6.34
N ALA A 112 -3.86 10.80 7.42
CA ALA A 112 -2.77 11.67 7.88
C ALA A 112 -1.46 10.90 8.11
N SER A 113 -1.54 9.62 8.47
CA SER A 113 -0.37 8.74 8.64
C SER A 113 0.40 8.47 7.33
N ALA A 114 -0.22 8.69 6.17
CA ALA A 114 0.45 8.56 4.88
C ALA A 114 1.36 9.77 4.55
N GLY A 115 1.31 10.82 5.35
CA GLY A 115 1.99 12.09 5.13
C GLY A 115 1.17 13.06 4.25
N LEU A 116 1.55 14.33 4.27
CA LEU A 116 0.91 15.35 3.46
C LEU A 116 1.51 15.32 2.04
N ASP A 117 0.65 15.29 1.03
CA ASP A 117 1.05 15.51 -0.35
C ASP A 117 1.44 16.98 -0.53
N GLY A 118 2.60 17.22 -1.10
CA GLY A 118 3.11 18.58 -1.38
C GLY A 118 4.63 18.65 -1.32
N VAL A 119 5.26 17.87 -0.47
CA VAL A 119 6.72 17.73 -0.48
C VAL A 119 7.06 16.45 -1.26
N ARG A 120 7.64 16.63 -2.44
CA ARG A 120 8.12 15.51 -3.25
C ARG A 120 9.09 14.68 -2.43
N ARG A 121 8.69 13.48 -2.08
CA ARG A 121 9.51 12.59 -1.25
C ARG A 121 10.82 12.29 -1.97
N GLU A 122 11.96 12.45 -1.31
CA GLU A 122 13.29 12.25 -1.92
C GLU A 122 13.46 10.84 -2.52
N TRP A 123 12.78 9.85 -1.94
CA TRP A 123 12.80 8.45 -2.40
C TRP A 123 11.79 8.16 -3.53
N SER A 124 10.96 9.12 -3.94
CA SER A 124 10.00 8.91 -5.03
C SER A 124 10.70 8.79 -6.36
N MET A 125 10.17 7.94 -7.23
CA MET A 125 10.69 7.79 -8.60
C MET A 125 10.61 9.12 -9.35
N LYS A 126 11.75 9.60 -9.84
CA LYS A 126 11.83 10.82 -10.65
C LYS A 126 11.60 10.48 -12.11
N GLN A 127 10.42 10.76 -12.63
CA GLN A 127 10.09 10.60 -14.04
C GLN A 127 10.24 11.96 -14.78
N LEU A 128 11.43 12.53 -14.77
CA LEU A 128 11.70 13.84 -15.39
C LEU A 128 11.86 13.76 -16.92
N ARG A 129 12.16 12.58 -17.45
CA ARG A 129 12.38 12.32 -18.89
C ARG A 129 11.49 11.18 -19.32
N LYS A 130 10.21 11.42 -19.35
CA LYS A 130 9.26 10.46 -19.90
C LYS A 130 8.86 10.94 -21.30
N THR A 131 8.71 10.03 -22.23
CA THR A 131 8.09 10.32 -23.53
C THR A 131 6.65 10.79 -23.31
N PRO A 132 6.13 11.67 -24.16
CA PRO A 132 4.72 12.02 -24.18
C PRO A 132 3.84 10.78 -24.29
N ALA A 133 2.61 10.89 -23.82
CA ALA A 133 1.69 9.74 -23.72
C ALA A 133 0.94 9.51 -25.04
N TYR A 134 1.66 9.27 -26.14
CA TYR A 134 1.13 9.14 -27.51
C TYR A 134 -0.01 8.13 -27.68
N THR A 135 -0.09 7.14 -26.81
CA THR A 135 -1.13 6.10 -26.88
C THR A 135 -2.36 6.39 -26.03
N THR A 136 -2.29 7.42 -25.16
CA THR A 136 -3.34 7.70 -24.16
C THR A 136 -3.87 9.12 -24.25
N HIS A 137 -3.07 10.05 -24.78
CA HIS A 137 -3.42 11.47 -24.93
C HIS A 137 -3.25 11.89 -26.40
N TRP A 138 -4.36 12.24 -27.05
CA TRP A 138 -4.37 12.67 -28.45
C TRP A 138 -3.56 13.96 -28.67
N ASP A 139 -3.55 14.87 -27.70
CA ASP A 139 -2.85 16.15 -27.79
C ASP A 139 -1.32 16.00 -27.74
N ASP A 140 -0.84 14.85 -27.28
CA ASP A 140 0.60 14.55 -27.20
C ASP A 140 1.16 14.00 -28.52
N ILE A 141 0.30 13.70 -29.52
CA ILE A 141 0.72 13.16 -30.81
C ILE A 141 1.42 14.26 -31.62
N PRO A 142 2.66 14.05 -32.07
CA PRO A 142 3.37 15.06 -32.86
C PRO A 142 2.65 15.30 -34.19
N VAL A 143 2.33 16.55 -34.48
CA VAL A 143 1.74 16.94 -35.77
C VAL A 143 2.86 17.08 -36.79
N ALA A 144 2.79 16.27 -37.87
CA ALA A 144 3.69 16.44 -38.99
C ALA A 144 3.34 17.74 -39.74
N ARG A 145 4.32 18.62 -39.86
CA ARG A 145 4.22 19.80 -40.72
C ARG A 145 4.86 19.49 -42.05
N ALA A 146 4.06 19.60 -43.12
CA ALA A 146 4.55 19.48 -44.49
C ALA A 146 5.25 20.78 -44.91
#